data_648d958a75ebc2ddde651f04f27df8a9
#
_entry.id   648d958a75ebc2ddde651f04f27df8a9
#
_cell.length_a   1.000
_cell.length_b   1.000
_cell.length_c   1.000
_cell.angle_alpha   90.00
_cell.angle_beta   90.00
_cell.angle_gamma   90.00
#
_symmetry.space_group_name_H-M   'P 1'
#
loop_
_entity.id
_entity.type
_entity.pdbx_description
1 polymer ?
#
loop_
_entity_poly.entity_id
_entity_poly.type
_entity_poly.pdbx_seq_one_letter_code
_entity_poly.pdbx_strand_id
1 'polypeptide(L)'
;MSQQDILFVQGNEACVRGALYAGLRFFAGYPITPSTEVAEHLAEQLPRVGGKFIQMEDEIASMCAVCGASLAGSKAMTATSGPGFSLKQEAIGYAVMAEIPCVVVNVQRGGPSTGLATKVAQGDVNQARWGTHGDHSIIVLTASSIQDVFQITVEAFNMAETYRTPVILLFDEVI
;
A
#
# COMPACT_ATOMS: atom_id res chain seq x y z
N MET A 1 -21.32 20.82 19.07
CA MET A 1 -20.04 20.07 19.06
C MET A 1 -20.41 18.65 18.70
N SER A 2 -20.03 18.18 17.51
CA SER A 2 -20.24 16.79 17.11
C SER A 2 -19.40 15.89 18.02
N GLN A 3 -20.01 14.86 18.57
CA GLN A 3 -19.32 13.82 19.31
C GLN A 3 -18.27 13.23 18.36
N GLN A 4 -16.98 13.38 18.69
CA GLN A 4 -15.91 12.71 17.93
C GLN A 4 -16.00 11.23 18.27
N ASP A 5 -16.33 10.40 17.29
CA ASP A 5 -16.30 8.95 17.44
C ASP A 5 -14.84 8.51 17.59
N ILE A 6 -14.48 8.06 18.77
CA ILE A 6 -13.17 7.47 19.04
C ILE A 6 -13.23 6.00 18.64
N LEU A 7 -12.37 5.61 17.70
CA LEU A 7 -12.26 4.22 17.25
C LEU A 7 -11.00 3.57 17.83
N PHE A 8 -11.12 2.31 18.21
CA PHE A 8 -9.99 1.46 18.59
C PHE A 8 -9.73 0.50 17.44
N VAL A 9 -8.68 0.76 16.68
CA VAL A 9 -8.36 0.06 15.42
C VAL A 9 -6.87 -0.26 15.33
N GLN A 10 -6.49 -1.19 14.47
CA GLN A 10 -5.11 -1.47 14.10
C GLN A 10 -4.65 -0.58 12.92
N GLY A 11 -3.33 -0.50 12.69
CA GLY A 11 -2.77 0.28 11.58
C GLY A 11 -3.28 -0.18 10.21
N ASN A 12 -3.43 -1.48 9.98
CA ASN A 12 -4.01 -2.01 8.74
C ASN A 12 -5.43 -1.49 8.49
N GLU A 13 -6.27 -1.45 9.52
CA GLU A 13 -7.63 -0.89 9.41
C GLU A 13 -7.59 0.64 9.22
N ALA A 14 -6.71 1.34 9.93
CA ALA A 14 -6.53 2.79 9.76
C ALA A 14 -6.10 3.14 8.33
N CYS A 15 -5.20 2.34 7.73
CA CYS A 15 -4.78 2.45 6.34
C CYS A 15 -5.98 2.28 5.37
N VAL A 16 -6.80 1.26 5.57
CA VAL A 16 -8.00 1.01 4.76
C VAL A 16 -8.98 2.20 4.84
N ARG A 17 -9.23 2.71 6.05
CA ARG A 17 -10.11 3.87 6.25
C ARG A 17 -9.57 5.12 5.56
N GLY A 18 -8.26 5.37 5.67
CA GLY A 18 -7.59 6.47 4.97
C GLY A 18 -7.69 6.34 3.45
N ALA A 19 -7.46 5.14 2.91
CA ALA A 19 -7.55 4.86 1.49
C ALA A 19 -8.99 5.07 0.95
N LEU A 20 -10.00 4.56 1.64
CA LEU A 20 -11.40 4.77 1.26
C LEU A 20 -11.81 6.25 1.33
N TYR A 21 -11.34 6.97 2.36
CA TYR A 21 -11.55 8.41 2.49
C TYR A 21 -10.90 9.19 1.36
N ALA A 22 -9.69 8.80 0.95
CA ALA A 22 -8.98 9.37 -0.20
C ALA A 22 -9.65 9.06 -1.56
N GLY A 23 -10.63 8.17 -1.58
CA GLY A 23 -11.39 7.81 -2.78
C GLY A 23 -10.85 6.59 -3.51
N LEU A 24 -10.18 5.66 -2.83
CA LEU A 24 -9.78 4.36 -3.39
C LEU A 24 -10.98 3.67 -4.06
N ARG A 25 -10.77 3.14 -5.28
CA ARG A 25 -11.81 2.39 -6.03
C ARG A 25 -11.30 1.08 -6.61
N PHE A 26 -10.00 0.82 -6.56
CA PHE A 26 -9.44 -0.43 -7.04
C PHE A 26 -8.33 -0.94 -6.11
N PHE A 27 -8.43 -2.19 -5.70
CA PHE A 27 -7.39 -2.90 -4.97
C PHE A 27 -7.12 -4.24 -5.63
N ALA A 28 -5.84 -4.55 -5.82
CA ALA A 28 -5.38 -5.88 -6.18
C ALA A 28 -4.24 -6.29 -5.27
N GLY A 29 -4.31 -7.50 -4.73
CA GLY A 29 -3.30 -7.99 -3.79
C GLY A 29 -3.21 -9.51 -3.73
N TYR A 30 -2.16 -9.99 -3.11
CA TYR A 30 -1.96 -11.39 -2.73
C TYR A 30 -1.78 -11.45 -1.20
N PRO A 31 -2.47 -12.35 -0.49
CA PRO A 31 -2.42 -12.40 0.97
C PRO A 31 -1.02 -12.69 1.49
N ILE A 32 -0.51 -11.86 2.36
CA ILE A 32 0.79 -12.02 3.02
C ILE A 32 0.80 -11.33 4.39
N THR A 33 1.18 -12.06 5.44
CA THR A 33 1.30 -11.53 6.80
C THR A 33 2.50 -10.57 6.90
N PRO A 34 2.35 -9.38 7.57
CA PRO A 34 1.20 -8.92 8.36
C PRO A 34 0.27 -7.93 7.62
N SER A 35 0.21 -7.92 6.29
CA SER A 35 -0.64 -7.01 5.52
C SER A 35 -2.01 -7.59 5.13
N THR A 36 -2.31 -8.82 5.56
CA THR A 36 -3.51 -9.56 5.13
C THR A 36 -4.80 -8.83 5.50
N GLU A 37 -4.88 -8.20 6.67
CA GLU A 37 -6.06 -7.49 7.14
C GLU A 37 -6.41 -6.28 6.26
N VAL A 38 -5.43 -5.67 5.58
CA VAL A 38 -5.70 -4.62 4.57
C VAL A 38 -6.58 -5.20 3.45
N ALA A 39 -6.21 -6.39 2.95
CA ALA A 39 -6.98 -7.05 1.90
C ALA A 39 -8.37 -7.50 2.39
N GLU A 40 -8.45 -8.08 3.60
CA GLU A 40 -9.71 -8.52 4.20
C GLU A 40 -10.71 -7.37 4.36
N HIS A 41 -10.29 -6.28 4.98
CA HIS A 41 -11.13 -5.10 5.15
C HIS A 41 -11.54 -4.47 3.81
N LEU A 42 -10.65 -4.44 2.82
CA LEU A 42 -10.99 -3.92 1.49
C LEU A 42 -11.91 -4.85 0.70
N ALA A 43 -11.78 -6.17 0.86
CA ALA A 43 -12.70 -7.12 0.25
C ALA A 43 -14.15 -6.90 0.72
N GLU A 44 -14.32 -6.52 1.99
CA GLU A 44 -15.63 -6.21 2.55
C GLU A 44 -16.15 -4.80 2.18
N GLN A 45 -15.29 -3.78 2.28
CA GLN A 45 -15.71 -2.37 2.25
C GLN A 45 -15.69 -1.76 0.85
N LEU A 46 -14.74 -2.16 -0.01
CA LEU A 46 -14.58 -1.55 -1.32
C LEU A 46 -15.80 -1.72 -2.25
N PRO A 47 -16.47 -2.90 -2.29
CA PRO A 47 -17.71 -3.05 -3.08
C PRO A 47 -18.83 -2.12 -2.62
N ARG A 48 -18.91 -1.79 -1.32
CA ARG A 48 -19.93 -0.91 -0.75
C ARG A 48 -19.83 0.52 -1.25
N VAL A 49 -18.66 0.94 -1.70
CA VAL A 49 -18.41 2.27 -2.27
C VAL A 49 -18.28 2.24 -3.81
N GLY A 50 -18.68 1.13 -4.44
CA GLY A 50 -18.63 0.98 -5.89
C GLY A 50 -17.22 0.67 -6.44
N GLY A 51 -16.28 0.33 -5.58
CA GLY A 51 -14.94 -0.09 -5.96
C GLY A 51 -14.84 -1.58 -6.28
N LYS A 52 -13.66 -2.00 -6.72
CA LYS A 52 -13.35 -3.40 -7.08
C LYS A 52 -12.18 -3.91 -6.27
N PHE A 53 -12.36 -5.08 -5.68
CA PHE A 53 -11.33 -5.86 -5.00
C PHE A 53 -11.02 -7.10 -5.85
N ILE A 54 -9.73 -7.38 -6.06
CA ILE A 54 -9.27 -8.59 -6.75
C ILE A 54 -8.13 -9.23 -5.97
N GLN A 55 -8.29 -10.49 -5.62
CA GLN A 55 -7.18 -11.31 -5.16
C GLN A 55 -6.50 -11.91 -6.39
N MET A 56 -5.20 -11.66 -6.51
CA MET A 56 -4.37 -12.17 -7.60
C MET A 56 -3.63 -13.43 -7.16
N GLU A 57 -3.02 -14.12 -8.11
CA GLU A 57 -2.21 -15.32 -7.86
C GLU A 57 -0.84 -15.03 -7.27
N ASP A 58 -0.32 -13.82 -7.43
CA ASP A 58 0.96 -13.37 -6.87
C ASP A 58 1.07 -11.84 -6.78
N GLU A 59 2.19 -11.37 -6.26
CA GLU A 59 2.46 -9.95 -6.10
C GLU A 59 2.82 -9.24 -7.40
N ILE A 60 3.37 -9.92 -8.39
CA ILE A 60 3.69 -9.36 -9.71
C ILE A 60 2.39 -9.02 -10.42
N ALA A 61 1.48 -9.98 -10.52
CA ALA A 61 0.18 -9.80 -11.13
C ALA A 61 -0.63 -8.70 -10.43
N SER A 62 -0.59 -8.65 -9.08
CA SER A 62 -1.32 -7.63 -8.32
C SER A 62 -0.81 -6.22 -8.61
N MET A 63 0.51 -6.01 -8.71
CA MET A 63 1.05 -4.69 -9.02
C MET A 63 0.74 -4.26 -10.46
N CYS A 64 0.82 -5.20 -11.41
CA CYS A 64 0.43 -4.93 -12.81
C CYS A 64 -1.06 -4.56 -12.93
N ALA A 65 -1.94 -5.24 -12.18
CA ALA A 65 -3.37 -4.91 -12.15
C ALA A 65 -3.63 -3.50 -11.58
N VAL A 66 -2.90 -3.11 -10.54
CA VAL A 66 -2.96 -1.75 -9.97
C VAL A 66 -2.52 -0.71 -10.99
N CYS A 67 -1.41 -0.93 -11.69
CA CYS A 67 -0.96 -0.05 -12.77
C CYS A 67 -2.04 0.11 -13.86
N GLY A 68 -2.62 -1.00 -14.31
CA GLY A 68 -3.68 -0.98 -15.32
C GLY A 68 -4.93 -0.23 -14.87
N ALA A 69 -5.36 -0.43 -13.63
CA ALA A 69 -6.51 0.27 -13.05
C ALA A 69 -6.27 1.78 -12.90
N SER A 70 -5.07 2.17 -12.50
CA SER A 70 -4.68 3.58 -12.40
C SER A 70 -4.66 4.24 -13.76
N LEU A 71 -4.09 3.60 -14.79
CA LEU A 71 -4.11 4.09 -16.18
C LEU A 71 -5.54 4.24 -16.72
N ALA A 72 -6.47 3.41 -16.24
CA ALA A 72 -7.89 3.53 -16.57
C ALA A 72 -8.64 4.60 -15.76
N GLY A 73 -7.94 5.38 -14.92
CA GLY A 73 -8.48 6.51 -14.17
C GLY A 73 -9.02 6.18 -12.78
N SER A 74 -8.73 4.98 -12.24
CA SER A 74 -9.12 4.63 -10.88
C SER A 74 -8.01 4.95 -9.88
N LYS A 75 -8.34 5.50 -8.71
CA LYS A 75 -7.41 5.47 -7.59
C LYS A 75 -7.18 4.02 -7.18
N ALA A 76 -5.94 3.57 -7.25
CA ALA A 76 -5.57 2.17 -7.12
C ALA A 76 -4.49 1.95 -6.04
N MET A 77 -4.59 0.83 -5.33
CA MET A 77 -3.67 0.47 -4.25
C MET A 77 -3.40 -1.03 -4.24
N THR A 78 -2.22 -1.40 -3.76
CA THR A 78 -1.88 -2.76 -3.34
C THR A 78 -1.27 -2.76 -1.94
N ALA A 79 -1.38 -3.88 -1.24
CA ALA A 79 -0.67 -4.09 0.03
C ALA A 79 0.14 -5.37 -0.04
N THR A 80 1.28 -5.38 0.67
CA THR A 80 2.22 -6.49 0.68
C THR A 80 3.12 -6.45 1.92
N SER A 81 4.04 -7.38 2.01
CA SER A 81 5.08 -7.46 3.04
C SER A 81 6.33 -8.16 2.48
N GLY A 82 7.49 -7.84 3.00
CA GLY A 82 8.74 -8.56 2.81
C GLY A 82 9.00 -9.08 1.39
N PRO A 83 8.94 -10.40 1.16
CA PRO A 83 9.27 -10.97 -0.17
C PRO A 83 8.29 -10.54 -1.26
N GLY A 84 7.03 -10.26 -0.92
CA GLY A 84 6.07 -9.73 -1.89
C GLY A 84 6.42 -8.32 -2.35
N PHE A 85 7.03 -7.50 -1.48
CA PHE A 85 7.54 -6.20 -1.87
C PHE A 85 8.71 -6.31 -2.85
N SER A 86 9.58 -7.33 -2.69
CA SER A 86 10.63 -7.64 -3.65
C SER A 86 10.08 -7.99 -5.02
N LEU A 87 9.01 -8.80 -5.08
CA LEU A 87 8.38 -9.20 -6.35
C LEU A 87 7.70 -8.02 -7.08
N LYS A 88 7.31 -6.97 -6.37
CA LYS A 88 6.69 -5.78 -6.97
C LYS A 88 7.69 -4.79 -7.57
N GLN A 89 8.98 -4.92 -7.30
CA GLN A 89 9.98 -3.88 -7.62
C GLN A 89 10.07 -3.55 -9.11
N GLU A 90 9.99 -4.54 -9.99
CA GLU A 90 10.04 -4.29 -11.43
C GLU A 90 8.83 -3.45 -11.87
N ALA A 91 7.62 -3.83 -11.46
CA ALA A 91 6.41 -3.10 -11.82
C ALA A 91 6.31 -1.72 -11.11
N ILE A 92 6.94 -1.53 -9.94
CA ILE A 92 7.12 -0.20 -9.33
C ILE A 92 8.02 0.67 -10.21
N GLY A 93 9.14 0.13 -10.71
CA GLY A 93 10.02 0.83 -11.66
C GLY A 93 9.28 1.22 -12.94
N TYR A 94 8.46 0.33 -13.47
CA TYR A 94 7.59 0.63 -14.61
C TYR A 94 6.62 1.76 -14.29
N ALA A 95 5.97 1.72 -13.12
CA ALA A 95 5.03 2.76 -12.69
C ALA A 95 5.69 4.14 -12.56
N VAL A 96 6.95 4.21 -12.08
CA VAL A 96 7.73 5.45 -12.06
C VAL A 96 7.96 5.97 -13.48
N MET A 97 8.44 5.14 -14.40
CA MET A 97 8.74 5.53 -15.78
C MET A 97 7.50 5.93 -16.56
N ALA A 98 6.37 5.30 -16.29
CA ALA A 98 5.10 5.56 -16.98
C ALA A 98 4.24 6.62 -16.28
N GLU A 99 4.75 7.26 -15.21
CA GLU A 99 4.05 8.29 -14.43
C GLU A 99 2.67 7.83 -13.93
N ILE A 100 2.61 6.60 -13.40
CA ILE A 100 1.38 5.97 -12.93
C ILE A 100 1.17 6.27 -11.45
N PRO A 101 0.14 7.06 -11.08
CA PRO A 101 -0.17 7.34 -9.68
C PRO A 101 -0.83 6.13 -9.01
N CYS A 102 -0.18 5.55 -8.03
CA CYS A 102 -0.75 4.48 -7.20
C CYS A 102 -0.10 4.44 -5.81
N VAL A 103 -0.72 3.72 -4.89
CA VAL A 103 -0.19 3.55 -3.53
C VAL A 103 0.20 2.09 -3.31
N VAL A 104 1.42 1.89 -2.84
CA VAL A 104 1.97 0.58 -2.48
C VAL A 104 2.22 0.54 -0.98
N VAL A 105 1.44 -0.24 -0.27
CA VAL A 105 1.60 -0.43 1.18
C VAL A 105 2.53 -1.62 1.41
N ASN A 106 3.60 -1.41 2.18
CA ASN A 106 4.45 -2.49 2.66
C ASN A 106 4.41 -2.50 4.20
N VAL A 107 3.70 -3.47 4.75
CA VAL A 107 3.71 -3.73 6.20
C VAL A 107 4.93 -4.59 6.48
N GLN A 108 5.98 -3.96 7.00
CA GLN A 108 7.31 -4.55 7.14
C GLN A 108 7.33 -5.74 8.09
N ARG A 109 8.19 -6.69 7.82
CA ARG A 109 8.46 -7.86 8.67
C ARG A 109 9.92 -8.26 8.65
N GLY A 110 10.32 -9.12 9.57
CA GLY A 110 11.69 -9.63 9.61
C GLY A 110 12.09 -10.35 8.34
N GLY A 111 13.17 -9.88 7.70
CA GLY A 111 13.82 -10.49 6.53
C GLY A 111 15.16 -11.12 6.90
N PRO A 112 15.94 -11.54 5.88
CA PRO A 112 15.65 -11.55 4.43
C PRO A 112 14.76 -12.72 3.97
N SER A 113 14.36 -12.69 2.68
CA SER A 113 13.51 -13.70 2.02
C SER A 113 12.16 -13.86 2.73
N THR A 114 11.64 -15.09 2.89
CA THR A 114 10.41 -15.36 3.64
C THR A 114 10.46 -14.78 5.06
N GLY A 115 11.63 -14.83 5.69
CA GLY A 115 11.89 -14.18 6.96
C GLY A 115 11.00 -14.64 8.10
N LEU A 116 10.62 -13.68 8.94
CA LEU A 116 9.83 -13.88 10.15
C LEU A 116 8.53 -13.08 10.05
N ALA A 117 7.47 -13.71 9.58
CA ALA A 117 6.20 -13.05 9.24
C ALA A 117 5.51 -12.32 10.40
N THR A 118 5.80 -12.70 11.65
CA THR A 118 5.23 -12.13 12.86
C THR A 118 6.27 -11.44 13.74
N LYS A 119 7.32 -10.90 13.14
CA LYS A 119 8.38 -10.16 13.85
C LYS A 119 8.54 -8.77 13.26
N VAL A 120 8.46 -7.81 14.14
CA VAL A 120 8.69 -6.40 13.84
C VAL A 120 10.06 -6.17 13.24
N ALA A 121 10.13 -5.41 12.16
CA ALA A 121 11.37 -4.97 11.55
C ALA A 121 11.13 -3.72 10.68
N GLN A 122 12.16 -2.90 10.54
CA GLN A 122 12.20 -1.74 9.64
C GLN A 122 13.36 -1.88 8.64
N GLY A 123 13.51 -3.08 8.07
CA GLY A 123 14.61 -3.41 7.16
C GLY A 123 14.39 -2.99 5.70
N ASP A 124 13.16 -2.67 5.32
CA ASP A 124 12.78 -2.45 3.93
C ASP A 124 12.95 -1.01 3.44
N VAL A 125 13.43 -0.10 4.29
CA VAL A 125 13.59 1.33 3.96
C VAL A 125 14.50 1.54 2.74
N ASN A 126 15.63 0.85 2.68
CA ASN A 126 16.55 0.96 1.54
C ASN A 126 15.92 0.38 0.27
N GLN A 127 15.19 -0.74 0.38
CA GLN A 127 14.49 -1.32 -0.77
C GLN A 127 13.36 -0.41 -1.26
N ALA A 128 12.63 0.23 -0.36
CA ALA A 128 11.60 1.19 -0.74
C ALA A 128 12.20 2.40 -1.48
N ARG A 129 13.37 2.87 -1.05
CA ARG A 129 14.03 4.05 -1.62
C ARG A 129 14.83 3.74 -2.90
N TRP A 130 15.41 2.54 -3.02
CA TRP A 130 16.38 2.18 -4.06
C TRP A 130 16.13 0.80 -4.67
N GLY A 131 14.90 0.27 -4.58
CA GLY A 131 14.64 -1.15 -4.82
C GLY A 131 14.65 -1.60 -6.27
N THR A 132 14.25 -0.74 -7.20
CA THR A 132 14.32 -1.06 -8.64
C THR A 132 15.62 -0.55 -9.24
N HIS A 133 16.00 -1.04 -10.43
CA HIS A 133 17.20 -0.60 -11.12
C HIS A 133 17.01 0.80 -11.76
N GLY A 134 18.13 1.42 -12.09
CA GLY A 134 18.17 2.74 -12.72
C GLY A 134 18.00 3.90 -11.74
N ASP A 135 18.29 5.09 -12.21
CA ASP A 135 18.13 6.31 -11.42
C ASP A 135 16.67 6.76 -11.44
N HIS A 136 16.06 6.85 -10.27
CA HIS A 136 14.68 7.31 -10.12
C HIS A 136 14.45 7.98 -8.77
N SER A 137 13.45 8.84 -8.72
CA SER A 137 12.93 9.38 -7.48
C SER A 137 11.63 8.68 -7.11
N ILE A 138 11.43 8.40 -5.81
CA ILE A 138 10.21 7.80 -5.31
C ILE A 138 9.84 8.45 -3.97
N ILE A 139 8.55 8.58 -3.71
CA ILE A 139 8.04 9.09 -2.44
C ILE A 139 7.83 7.91 -1.51
N VAL A 140 8.45 7.95 -0.35
CA VAL A 140 8.30 6.94 0.70
C VAL A 140 7.85 7.64 1.98
N LEU A 141 6.72 7.21 2.54
CA LEU A 141 6.16 7.73 3.76
C LEU A 141 6.15 6.64 4.82
N THR A 142 6.36 7.03 6.08
CA THR A 142 6.29 6.11 7.22
C THR A 142 5.45 6.73 8.34
N ALA A 143 4.70 5.88 9.04
CA ALA A 143 3.86 6.28 10.16
C ALA A 143 4.56 6.08 11.49
N SER A 144 4.21 6.92 12.47
CA SER A 144 4.67 6.82 13.86
C SER A 144 3.54 6.41 14.83
N SER A 145 2.31 6.35 14.37
CA SER A 145 1.14 5.97 15.16
C SER A 145 -0.02 5.53 14.26
N ILE A 146 -1.01 4.85 14.83
CA ILE A 146 -2.22 4.44 14.12
C ILE A 146 -2.96 5.62 13.49
N GLN A 147 -3.05 6.74 14.21
CA GLN A 147 -3.67 7.97 13.68
C GLN A 147 -2.87 8.52 12.49
N ASP A 148 -1.56 8.46 12.58
CA ASP A 148 -0.66 8.90 11.52
C ASP A 148 -0.81 8.03 10.26
N VAL A 149 -0.98 6.69 10.42
CA VAL A 149 -1.26 5.79 9.28
C VAL A 149 -2.47 6.28 8.46
N PHE A 150 -3.56 6.67 9.12
CA PHE A 150 -4.72 7.21 8.41
C PHE A 150 -4.35 8.47 7.62
N GLN A 151 -3.66 9.40 8.24
CA GLN A 151 -3.32 10.70 7.64
C GLN A 151 -2.38 10.54 6.45
N ILE A 152 -1.27 9.81 6.65
CA ILE A 152 -0.28 9.61 5.57
C ILE A 152 -0.83 8.76 4.43
N THR A 153 -1.81 7.88 4.68
CA THR A 153 -2.49 7.16 3.60
C THR A 153 -3.26 8.12 2.70
N VAL A 154 -3.98 9.07 3.27
CA VAL A 154 -4.67 10.11 2.48
C VAL A 154 -3.65 10.96 1.71
N GLU A 155 -2.57 11.37 2.37
CA GLU A 155 -1.49 12.15 1.74
C GLU A 155 -0.82 11.36 0.61
N ALA A 156 -0.61 10.05 0.77
CA ALA A 156 -0.01 9.20 -0.27
C ALA A 156 -0.81 9.23 -1.57
N PHE A 157 -2.13 9.13 -1.50
CA PHE A 157 -2.98 9.28 -2.69
C PHE A 157 -2.89 10.67 -3.32
N ASN A 158 -2.89 11.71 -2.49
CA ASN A 158 -2.77 13.08 -2.98
C ASN A 158 -1.42 13.33 -3.63
N MET A 159 -0.34 12.84 -3.04
CA MET A 159 1.01 12.95 -3.60
C MET A 159 1.15 12.14 -4.89
N ALA A 160 0.62 10.90 -4.93
CA ALA A 160 0.65 10.08 -6.13
C ALA A 160 0.01 10.79 -7.32
N GLU A 161 -1.18 11.35 -7.12
CA GLU A 161 -1.91 12.11 -8.16
C GLU A 161 -1.19 13.42 -8.55
N THR A 162 -0.66 14.15 -7.56
CA THR A 162 -0.01 15.45 -7.79
C THR A 162 1.29 15.30 -8.57
N TYR A 163 2.09 14.31 -8.18
CA TYR A 163 3.44 14.12 -8.74
C TYR A 163 3.49 13.05 -9.85
N ARG A 164 2.37 12.40 -10.13
CA ARG A 164 2.25 11.34 -11.14
C ARG A 164 3.31 10.26 -10.95
N THR A 165 3.35 9.68 -9.73
CA THR A 165 4.33 8.66 -9.37
C THR A 165 3.74 7.69 -8.34
N PRO A 166 4.22 6.44 -8.27
CA PRO A 166 3.84 5.57 -7.16
C PRO A 166 4.35 6.15 -5.83
N VAL A 167 3.56 5.98 -4.77
CA VAL A 167 3.95 6.33 -3.40
C VAL A 167 3.97 5.05 -2.56
N ILE A 168 5.06 4.85 -1.81
CA ILE A 168 5.22 3.71 -0.92
C ILE A 168 4.89 4.15 0.51
N LEU A 169 4.03 3.38 1.19
CA LEU A 169 3.78 3.48 2.62
C LEU A 169 4.49 2.36 3.35
N LEU A 170 5.30 2.73 4.34
CA LEU A 170 6.00 1.79 5.21
C LEU A 170 5.48 1.92 6.64
N PHE A 171 5.01 0.84 7.21
CA PHE A 171 4.81 0.67 8.65
C PHE A 171 4.97 -0.82 8.97
N ASP A 172 4.91 -1.20 10.23
CA ASP A 172 5.07 -2.58 10.66
C ASP A 172 3.94 -3.02 11.60
N GLU A 173 3.98 -4.28 12.03
CA GLU A 173 2.90 -4.88 12.84
C GLU A 173 2.74 -4.28 14.25
N VAL A 174 3.66 -3.43 14.71
CA VAL A 174 3.53 -2.72 15.99
C VAL A 174 2.47 -1.62 15.93
N ILE A 175 2.22 -1.09 14.75
CA ILE A 175 1.23 -0.06 14.49
C ILE A 175 -0.04 -0.71 13.97
#